data_4d75995c8febf908b0e026a9774cf22e
#
_entry.id   4d75995c8febf908b0e026a9774cf22e
#
_cell.length_a   1.000
_cell.length_b   1.000
_cell.length_c   1.000
_cell.angle_alpha   90.00
_cell.angle_beta   90.00
_cell.angle_gamma   90.00
#
_symmetry.space_group_name_H-M   'P 1'
#
loop_
_entity.id
_entity.type
_entity.pdbx_description
1 polymer ?
#
loop_
_entity_poly.entity_id
_entity_poly.type
_entity_poly.pdbx_seq_one_letter_code
_entity_poly.pdbx_strand_id
1 'polypeptide(L)'
;MSFEPQIPTWGTHFLDNFEDKLLVYHKWLSTTGIQTGLISPKPEQFIWDEFIVHSLYFSHLLGGFEQPEFSDLGTGGGIPGVPIAITSKKNISLIDVKESRINELERLVKILQIDNCTPTKADAIPYIKGGGNFVSRCYISTEDALNYLKKVKNSVYLVSSNENVPNYDKDVFHVKHEEFLINKTDLRHIDVITVV
;
A
#
# COMPACT_ATOMS: atom_id res chain seq x y z
N MET A 1 -8.93 21.41 -15.39
CA MET A 1 -8.74 21.76 -13.97
C MET A 1 -7.29 21.48 -13.66
N SER A 2 -6.60 22.40 -12.99
CA SER A 2 -5.25 22.18 -12.51
C SER A 2 -5.31 21.14 -11.38
N PHE A 3 -4.33 20.24 -11.32
CA PHE A 3 -4.13 19.30 -10.23
C PHE A 3 -3.82 20.08 -8.94
N GLU A 4 -4.51 19.73 -7.85
CA GLU A 4 -4.22 20.22 -6.49
C GLU A 4 -4.10 19.05 -5.54
N PRO A 5 -2.98 18.94 -4.80
CA PRO A 5 -2.80 17.89 -3.81
C PRO A 5 -3.72 18.16 -2.60
N GLN A 6 -4.78 17.38 -2.46
CA GLN A 6 -5.68 17.44 -1.32
C GLN A 6 -5.75 16.06 -0.64
N ILE A 7 -5.83 16.05 0.67
CA ILE A 7 -6.06 14.84 1.49
C ILE A 7 -7.22 15.15 2.43
N PRO A 8 -8.16 14.22 2.63
CA PRO A 8 -9.21 14.36 3.63
C PRO A 8 -8.65 14.61 5.03
N THR A 9 -9.48 15.11 5.94
CA THR A 9 -9.09 15.59 7.28
C THR A 9 -8.32 14.57 8.11
N TRP A 10 -8.53 13.26 7.90
CA TRP A 10 -7.81 12.21 8.58
C TRP A 10 -6.30 12.19 8.29
N GLY A 11 -5.87 12.77 7.17
CA GLY A 11 -4.50 12.63 6.67
C GLY A 11 -3.78 13.95 6.35
N THR A 12 -4.34 15.12 6.70
CA THR A 12 -3.72 16.43 6.36
C THR A 12 -2.29 16.56 6.85
N HIS A 13 -1.96 15.98 8.00
CA HIS A 13 -0.61 15.96 8.56
C HIS A 13 0.44 15.30 7.64
N PHE A 14 0.03 14.46 6.68
CA PHE A 14 0.96 13.89 5.71
C PHE A 14 1.44 14.94 4.71
N LEU A 15 0.58 15.89 4.30
CA LEU A 15 1.03 17.02 3.48
C LEU A 15 1.97 17.93 4.26
N ASP A 16 1.64 18.25 5.50
CA ASP A 16 2.46 19.13 6.33
C ASP A 16 3.92 18.64 6.46
N ASN A 17 4.15 17.33 6.42
CA ASN A 17 5.46 16.73 6.70
C ASN A 17 6.16 16.10 5.48
N PHE A 18 5.41 15.69 4.44
CA PHE A 18 5.93 14.83 3.37
C PHE A 18 5.51 15.27 1.96
N GLU A 19 4.93 16.45 1.79
CA GLU A 19 4.38 16.92 0.52
C GLU A 19 5.38 16.82 -0.62
N ASP A 20 6.61 17.30 -0.43
CA ASP A 20 7.64 17.30 -1.47
C ASP A 20 7.88 15.89 -2.05
N LYS A 21 8.08 14.90 -1.17
CA LYS A 21 8.33 13.51 -1.62
C LYS A 21 7.11 12.87 -2.26
N LEU A 22 5.92 13.15 -1.74
CA LEU A 22 4.65 12.68 -2.31
C LEU A 22 4.41 13.27 -3.70
N LEU A 23 4.71 14.55 -3.91
CA LEU A 23 4.62 15.20 -5.22
C LEU A 23 5.65 14.67 -6.21
N VAL A 24 6.89 14.41 -5.77
CA VAL A 24 7.91 13.76 -6.61
C VAL A 24 7.43 12.37 -7.04
N TYR A 25 6.88 11.58 -6.12
CA TYR A 25 6.32 10.27 -6.45
C TYR A 25 5.12 10.36 -7.39
N HIS A 26 4.18 11.27 -7.15
CA HIS A 26 3.05 11.54 -8.04
C HIS A 26 3.51 11.88 -9.45
N LYS A 27 4.48 12.79 -9.58
CA LYS A 27 5.06 13.16 -10.87
C LYS A 27 5.71 11.97 -11.57
N TRP A 28 6.43 11.15 -10.82
CA TRP A 28 7.05 9.94 -11.36
C TRP A 28 6.00 8.93 -11.86
N LEU A 29 4.92 8.69 -11.10
CA LEU A 29 3.82 7.83 -11.54
C LEU A 29 3.16 8.36 -12.81
N SER A 30 2.87 9.66 -12.87
CA SER A 30 2.19 10.33 -14.00
C SER A 30 3.04 10.39 -15.26
N THR A 31 4.34 10.17 -15.18
CA THR A 31 5.27 10.20 -16.32
C THR A 31 5.92 8.81 -16.52
N THR A 32 6.97 8.50 -15.78
CA THR A 32 7.73 7.26 -15.90
C THR A 32 6.85 6.03 -15.65
N GLY A 33 6.00 6.06 -14.63
CA GLY A 33 5.10 4.95 -14.29
C GLY A 33 4.16 4.59 -15.44
N ILE A 34 3.61 5.58 -16.14
CA ILE A 34 2.80 5.39 -17.34
C ILE A 34 3.66 4.90 -18.52
N GLN A 35 4.79 5.56 -18.78
CA GLN A 35 5.67 5.24 -19.92
C GLN A 35 6.24 3.82 -19.85
N THR A 36 6.55 3.33 -18.66
CA THR A 36 7.09 1.99 -18.42
C THR A 36 6.01 0.92 -18.19
N GLY A 37 4.73 1.30 -18.22
CA GLY A 37 3.60 0.38 -18.05
C GLY A 37 3.44 -0.15 -16.61
N LEU A 38 3.96 0.56 -15.62
CA LEU A 38 3.74 0.25 -14.20
C LEU A 38 2.30 0.55 -13.77
N ILE A 39 1.75 1.62 -14.32
CA ILE A 39 0.34 1.99 -14.20
C ILE A 39 -0.24 2.30 -15.58
N SER A 40 -1.56 2.11 -15.73
CA SER A 40 -2.27 2.56 -16.93
C SER A 40 -2.40 4.09 -16.95
N PRO A 41 -2.45 4.72 -18.13
CA PRO A 41 -2.69 6.17 -18.24
C PRO A 41 -3.98 6.59 -17.53
N LYS A 42 -3.86 7.55 -16.64
CA LYS A 42 -4.97 8.11 -15.84
C LYS A 42 -4.76 9.62 -15.67
N PRO A 43 -5.84 10.41 -15.43
CA PRO A 43 -5.71 11.80 -15.03
C PRO A 43 -4.86 11.97 -13.77
N GLU A 44 -4.13 13.06 -13.65
CA GLU A 44 -3.25 13.36 -12.50
C GLU A 44 -4.01 13.32 -11.16
N GLN A 45 -5.23 13.86 -11.11
CA GLN A 45 -6.06 13.81 -9.91
C GLN A 45 -6.44 12.39 -9.53
N PHE A 46 -6.76 11.52 -10.51
CA PHE A 46 -7.04 10.10 -10.24
C PHE A 46 -5.81 9.39 -9.65
N ILE A 47 -4.61 9.66 -10.20
CA ILE A 47 -3.36 9.09 -9.69
C ILE A 47 -3.12 9.54 -8.25
N TRP A 48 -3.39 10.80 -7.94
CA TRP A 48 -3.28 11.32 -6.60
C TRP A 48 -4.26 10.64 -5.64
N ASP A 49 -5.55 10.68 -5.94
CA ASP A 49 -6.61 10.17 -5.06
C ASP A 49 -6.47 8.66 -4.85
N GLU A 50 -6.36 7.89 -5.94
CA GLU A 50 -6.38 6.43 -5.88
C GLU A 50 -5.03 5.82 -5.50
N PHE A 51 -3.91 6.39 -5.93
CA PHE A 51 -2.62 5.73 -5.72
C PHE A 51 -1.83 6.34 -4.57
N ILE A 52 -2.04 7.60 -4.24
CA ILE A 52 -1.35 8.26 -3.13
C ILE A 52 -2.25 8.35 -1.91
N VAL A 53 -3.38 9.05 -1.98
CA VAL A 53 -4.25 9.24 -0.81
C VAL A 53 -4.76 7.90 -0.25
N HIS A 54 -5.21 6.99 -1.12
CA HIS A 54 -5.59 5.64 -0.69
C HIS A 54 -4.44 4.93 0.05
N SER A 55 -3.21 5.02 -0.48
CA SER A 55 -2.04 4.40 0.15
C SER A 55 -1.65 5.04 1.48
N LEU A 56 -1.88 6.33 1.64
CA LEU A 56 -1.63 7.03 2.92
C LEU A 56 -2.56 6.54 4.03
N TYR A 57 -3.75 6.03 3.70
CA TYR A 57 -4.60 5.43 4.72
C TYR A 57 -4.04 4.11 5.25
N PHE A 58 -3.34 3.32 4.43
CA PHE A 58 -2.54 2.20 4.94
C PHE A 58 -1.49 2.69 5.95
N SER A 59 -0.76 3.77 5.63
CA SER A 59 0.22 4.34 6.54
C SER A 59 -0.42 4.82 7.84
N HIS A 60 -1.59 5.46 7.77
CA HIS A 60 -2.38 5.89 8.92
C HIS A 60 -2.71 4.70 9.85
N LEU A 61 -3.22 3.61 9.28
CA LEU A 61 -3.54 2.40 10.04
C LEU A 61 -2.29 1.74 10.64
N LEU A 62 -1.19 1.69 9.89
CA LEU A 62 0.07 1.10 10.35
C LEU A 62 0.70 1.84 11.53
N GLY A 63 0.34 3.10 11.76
CA GLY A 63 0.73 3.86 12.94
C GLY A 63 0.24 3.25 14.26
N GLY A 64 -0.81 2.45 14.24
CA GLY A 64 -1.36 1.72 15.39
C GLY A 64 -0.69 0.38 15.70
N PHE A 65 0.29 -0.06 14.91
CA PHE A 65 0.94 -1.37 15.04
C PHE A 65 2.43 -1.23 15.37
N GLU A 66 2.92 -2.12 16.24
CA GLU A 66 4.33 -2.13 16.67
C GLU A 66 5.27 -2.80 15.65
N GLN A 67 4.76 -3.69 14.79
CA GLN A 67 5.54 -4.43 13.80
C GLN A 67 6.39 -3.46 12.96
N PRO A 68 7.73 -3.66 12.90
CA PRO A 68 8.62 -2.73 12.20
C PRO A 68 8.70 -2.96 10.70
N GLU A 69 8.27 -4.12 10.21
CA GLU A 69 8.49 -4.57 8.83
C GLU A 69 7.20 -5.07 8.19
N PHE A 70 6.99 -4.66 6.93
CA PHE A 70 5.87 -5.09 6.09
C PHE A 70 6.33 -5.37 4.67
N SER A 71 5.68 -6.33 4.01
CA SER A 71 5.86 -6.59 2.58
C SER A 71 4.65 -6.10 1.79
N ASP A 72 4.87 -5.27 0.79
CA ASP A 72 3.84 -4.84 -0.17
C ASP A 72 3.76 -5.89 -1.29
N LEU A 73 2.68 -6.65 -1.30
CA LEU A 73 2.49 -7.80 -2.17
C LEU A 73 1.90 -7.41 -3.52
N GLY A 74 2.62 -7.71 -4.60
CA GLY A 74 2.20 -7.32 -5.94
C GLY A 74 2.30 -5.81 -6.15
N THR A 75 3.35 -5.21 -5.64
CA THR A 75 3.54 -3.76 -5.48
C THR A 75 3.35 -2.93 -6.76
N GLY A 76 3.56 -3.50 -7.96
CA GLY A 76 3.38 -2.82 -9.24
C GLY A 76 4.20 -1.53 -9.37
N GLY A 77 3.53 -0.39 -9.27
CA GLY A 77 4.14 0.95 -9.26
C GLY A 77 4.64 1.40 -7.88
N GLY A 78 4.74 0.52 -6.91
CA GLY A 78 5.07 0.87 -5.52
C GLY A 78 3.85 1.24 -4.67
N ILE A 79 2.68 0.65 -4.97
CA ILE A 79 1.39 1.02 -4.40
C ILE A 79 0.83 -0.15 -3.57
N PRO A 80 0.68 -0.02 -2.24
CA PRO A 80 0.79 1.17 -1.40
C PRO A 80 2.18 1.41 -0.78
N GLY A 81 3.18 0.55 -1.03
CA GLY A 81 4.42 0.48 -0.27
C GLY A 81 5.27 1.76 -0.28
N VAL A 82 5.39 2.46 -1.43
CA VAL A 82 6.20 3.69 -1.51
C VAL A 82 5.61 4.82 -0.69
N PRO A 83 4.32 5.18 -0.76
CA PRO A 83 3.72 6.15 0.15
C PRO A 83 3.88 5.79 1.63
N ILE A 84 3.75 4.50 1.99
CA ILE A 84 3.99 4.04 3.36
C ILE A 84 5.45 4.29 3.77
N ALA A 85 6.41 3.94 2.93
CA ALA A 85 7.83 4.15 3.22
C ALA A 85 8.19 5.64 3.34
N ILE A 86 7.57 6.52 2.54
CA ILE A 86 7.76 7.97 2.64
C ILE A 86 7.27 8.51 3.99
N THR A 87 6.12 8.02 4.49
CA THR A 87 5.36 8.65 5.57
C THR A 87 5.46 7.92 6.91
N SER A 88 6.14 6.79 6.96
CA SER A 88 6.32 6.00 8.19
C SER A 88 7.79 5.62 8.42
N LYS A 89 8.08 5.10 9.62
CA LYS A 89 9.39 4.51 9.96
C LYS A 89 9.42 2.99 9.74
N LYS A 90 8.39 2.41 9.11
CA LYS A 90 8.32 0.97 8.83
C LYS A 90 9.27 0.62 7.68
N ASN A 91 9.92 -0.52 7.77
CA ASN A 91 10.68 -1.09 6.67
C ASN A 91 9.72 -1.77 5.69
N ILE A 92 9.76 -1.38 4.43
CA ILE A 92 8.83 -1.87 3.41
C ILE A 92 9.61 -2.64 2.33
N SER A 93 9.26 -3.92 2.15
CA SER A 93 9.72 -4.72 1.02
C SER A 93 8.70 -4.66 -0.10
N LEU A 94 9.08 -4.14 -1.27
CA LEU A 94 8.22 -4.05 -2.46
C LEU A 94 8.36 -5.33 -3.28
N ILE A 95 7.34 -6.20 -3.24
CA ILE A 95 7.40 -7.53 -3.86
C ILE A 95 6.70 -7.53 -5.22
N ASP A 96 7.41 -7.86 -6.28
CA ASP A 96 6.85 -8.11 -7.61
C ASP A 96 7.67 -9.20 -8.35
N VAL A 97 7.02 -9.97 -9.20
CA VAL A 97 7.68 -11.02 -10.01
C VAL A 97 8.42 -10.46 -11.23
N LYS A 98 8.05 -9.26 -11.68
CA LYS A 98 8.59 -8.65 -12.90
C LYS A 98 9.85 -7.84 -12.60
N GLU A 99 10.99 -8.33 -13.08
CA GLU A 99 12.29 -7.66 -12.94
C GLU A 99 12.32 -6.21 -13.45
N SER A 100 11.63 -5.96 -14.57
CA SER A 100 11.55 -4.59 -15.11
C SER A 100 10.86 -3.60 -14.15
N ARG A 101 9.86 -4.04 -13.37
CA ARG A 101 9.22 -3.23 -12.35
C ARG A 101 10.16 -2.97 -11.18
N ILE A 102 10.84 -4.01 -10.71
CA ILE A 102 11.83 -3.90 -9.62
C ILE A 102 12.93 -2.90 -9.98
N ASN A 103 13.48 -2.98 -11.18
CA ASN A 103 14.51 -2.05 -11.64
C ASN A 103 14.03 -0.59 -11.64
N GLU A 104 12.79 -0.33 -12.05
CA GLU A 104 12.21 1.02 -11.99
C GLU A 104 11.96 1.49 -10.55
N LEU A 105 11.52 0.60 -9.67
CA LEU A 105 11.34 0.92 -8.26
C LEU A 105 12.66 1.19 -7.54
N GLU A 106 13.75 0.49 -7.88
CA GLU A 106 15.09 0.79 -7.38
C GLU A 106 15.57 2.19 -7.75
N ARG A 107 15.26 2.62 -9.00
CA ARG A 107 15.55 4.00 -9.44
C ARG A 107 14.74 5.02 -8.66
N LEU A 108 13.45 4.74 -8.46
CA LEU A 108 12.54 5.60 -7.71
C LEU A 108 12.98 5.76 -6.25
N VAL A 109 13.32 4.68 -5.56
CA VAL A 109 13.79 4.70 -4.17
C VAL A 109 15.02 5.60 -4.02
N LYS A 110 15.97 5.55 -4.98
CA LYS A 110 17.13 6.44 -5.02
C LYS A 110 16.74 7.91 -5.25
N ILE A 111 15.81 8.19 -6.17
CA ILE A 111 15.30 9.54 -6.44
C ILE A 111 14.64 10.13 -5.19
N LEU A 112 13.83 9.34 -4.48
CA LEU A 112 13.11 9.76 -3.27
C LEU A 112 14.02 9.84 -2.02
N GLN A 113 15.23 9.26 -2.08
CA GLN A 113 16.15 9.16 -0.94
C GLN A 113 15.44 8.59 0.30
N ILE A 114 14.85 7.39 0.15
CA ILE A 114 14.20 6.63 1.23
C ILE A 114 14.98 5.34 1.48
N ASP A 115 15.45 5.17 2.73
CA ASP A 115 16.33 4.05 3.11
C ASP A 115 15.55 2.84 3.66
N ASN A 116 14.29 3.03 4.00
CA ASN A 116 13.39 2.03 4.59
C ASN A 116 12.51 1.33 3.53
N CYS A 117 12.91 1.32 2.26
CA CYS A 117 12.14 0.76 1.17
C CYS A 117 13.04 -0.11 0.27
N THR A 118 12.74 -1.40 0.14
CA THR A 118 13.55 -2.37 -0.59
C THR A 118 12.75 -3.08 -1.67
N PRO A 119 12.94 -2.75 -2.97
CA PRO A 119 12.38 -3.52 -4.06
C PRO A 119 12.95 -4.95 -4.11
N THR A 120 12.08 -5.95 -4.22
CA THR A 120 12.47 -7.36 -4.15
C THR A 120 11.75 -8.16 -5.23
N LYS A 121 12.54 -8.79 -6.14
CA LYS A 121 12.00 -9.70 -7.14
C LYS A 121 11.64 -11.03 -6.49
N ALA A 122 10.35 -11.28 -6.28
CA ALA A 122 9.87 -12.53 -5.71
C ALA A 122 8.39 -12.78 -6.06
N ASP A 123 7.98 -14.04 -5.92
CA ASP A 123 6.56 -14.40 -5.92
C ASP A 123 5.98 -14.10 -4.53
N ALA A 124 4.86 -13.39 -4.48
CA ALA A 124 4.19 -13.01 -3.23
C ALA A 124 3.55 -14.19 -2.49
N ILE A 125 3.12 -15.25 -3.19
CA ILE A 125 2.44 -16.40 -2.55
C ILE A 125 3.34 -17.14 -1.55
N PRO A 126 4.62 -17.45 -1.83
CA PRO A 126 5.53 -17.98 -0.82
C PRO A 126 5.73 -17.07 0.39
N TYR A 127 5.73 -15.73 0.19
CA TYR A 127 5.80 -14.76 1.30
C TYR A 127 4.58 -14.88 2.23
N ILE A 128 3.37 -14.89 1.66
CA ILE A 128 2.13 -15.05 2.44
C ILE A 128 2.18 -16.36 3.26
N LYS A 129 2.57 -17.47 2.61
CA LYS A 129 2.68 -18.78 3.26
C LYS A 129 3.84 -18.88 4.27
N GLY A 130 4.85 -18.06 4.12
CA GLY A 130 6.01 -17.96 5.02
C GLY A 130 5.67 -17.35 6.38
N GLY A 131 4.62 -16.54 6.43
CA GLY A 131 4.27 -15.68 7.56
C GLY A 131 4.99 -14.35 7.50
N GLY A 132 4.55 -13.39 8.31
CA GLY A 132 5.07 -12.02 8.33
C GLY A 132 3.91 -11.02 8.30
N ASN A 133 4.23 -9.75 8.06
CA ASN A 133 3.25 -8.69 7.99
C ASN A 133 3.17 -8.17 6.55
N PHE A 134 1.96 -7.92 6.05
CA PHE A 134 1.77 -7.56 4.65
C PHE A 134 0.81 -6.41 4.49
N VAL A 135 1.03 -5.66 3.41
CA VAL A 135 0.04 -4.76 2.84
C VAL A 135 -0.22 -5.20 1.40
N SER A 136 -1.44 -5.04 0.92
CA SER A 136 -1.77 -5.39 -0.46
C SER A 136 -2.90 -4.53 -1.01
N ARG A 137 -2.72 -4.02 -2.21
CA ARG A 137 -3.76 -3.30 -2.95
C ARG A 137 -3.94 -3.90 -4.34
N CYS A 138 -5.16 -4.36 -4.63
CA CYS A 138 -5.53 -4.93 -5.93
C CYS A 138 -4.74 -6.18 -6.39
N TYR A 139 -4.01 -6.84 -5.49
CA TYR A 139 -3.27 -8.07 -5.81
C TYR A 139 -3.95 -9.32 -5.25
N ILE A 140 -4.45 -9.25 -4.03
CA ILE A 140 -5.13 -10.36 -3.35
C ILE A 140 -6.42 -9.85 -2.72
N SER A 141 -7.48 -10.64 -2.75
CA SER A 141 -8.72 -10.37 -2.02
C SER A 141 -8.58 -10.70 -0.53
N THR A 142 -9.46 -10.14 0.31
CA THR A 142 -9.52 -10.51 1.73
C THR A 142 -9.79 -12.00 1.92
N GLU A 143 -10.68 -12.60 1.12
CA GLU A 143 -11.00 -14.03 1.14
C GLU A 143 -9.78 -14.88 0.82
N ASP A 144 -9.06 -14.56 -0.27
CA ASP A 144 -7.84 -15.28 -0.63
C ASP A 144 -6.74 -15.09 0.41
N ALA A 145 -6.60 -13.89 0.98
CA ALA A 145 -5.66 -13.62 2.05
C ALA A 145 -5.94 -14.56 3.24
N LEU A 146 -7.16 -14.61 3.75
CA LEU A 146 -7.55 -15.48 4.86
C LEU A 146 -7.29 -16.98 4.59
N ASN A 147 -7.43 -17.41 3.31
CA ASN A 147 -7.16 -18.78 2.92
C ASN A 147 -5.67 -19.12 2.84
N TYR A 148 -4.81 -18.17 2.46
CA TYR A 148 -3.38 -18.40 2.26
C TYR A 148 -2.53 -18.05 3.47
N LEU A 149 -3.01 -17.17 4.36
CA LEU A 149 -2.25 -16.67 5.49
C LEU A 149 -1.83 -17.80 6.42
N LYS A 150 -0.54 -17.84 6.74
CA LYS A 150 -0.07 -18.67 7.82
C LYS A 150 -0.59 -18.09 9.14
N LYS A 151 -1.13 -18.97 9.98
CA LYS A 151 -1.65 -18.63 11.31
C LYS A 151 -0.49 -18.36 12.28
N VAL A 152 0.24 -17.27 12.03
CA VAL A 152 1.33 -16.83 12.91
C VAL A 152 0.79 -15.75 13.82
N LYS A 153 0.77 -16.05 15.10
CA LYS A 153 0.26 -15.13 16.13
C LYS A 153 0.92 -13.74 16.03
N ASN A 154 0.12 -12.70 16.20
CA ASN A 154 0.49 -11.30 16.09
C ASN A 154 0.90 -10.82 14.68
N SER A 155 0.69 -11.60 13.64
CA SER A 155 0.85 -11.12 12.28
C SER A 155 -0.28 -10.15 11.91
N VAL A 156 0.06 -9.12 11.12
CA VAL A 156 -0.85 -8.06 10.71
C VAL A 156 -0.87 -7.96 9.19
N TYR A 157 -2.08 -7.94 8.63
CA TYR A 157 -2.30 -7.85 7.20
C TYR A 157 -3.31 -6.76 6.89
N LEU A 158 -2.98 -5.88 5.97
CA LEU A 158 -3.89 -4.85 5.47
C LEU A 158 -4.15 -5.09 3.99
N VAL A 159 -5.40 -5.29 3.64
CA VAL A 159 -5.82 -5.60 2.28
C VAL A 159 -6.89 -4.60 1.84
N SER A 160 -6.71 -3.95 0.67
CA SER A 160 -7.79 -3.17 0.09
C SER A 160 -8.97 -4.09 -0.24
N SER A 161 -10.15 -3.74 0.20
CA SER A 161 -11.34 -4.59 0.14
C SER A 161 -12.52 -3.88 -0.52
N ASN A 162 -13.62 -4.62 -0.66
CA ASN A 162 -14.93 -4.14 -1.06
C ASN A 162 -15.82 -4.01 0.19
N GLU A 163 -17.05 -3.57 0.02
CA GLU A 163 -18.02 -3.34 1.10
C GLU A 163 -18.34 -4.58 1.97
N ASN A 164 -18.06 -5.79 1.49
CA ASN A 164 -18.43 -7.02 2.19
C ASN A 164 -17.19 -7.74 2.74
N VAL A 165 -17.17 -7.95 4.05
CA VAL A 165 -16.18 -8.81 4.70
C VAL A 165 -16.58 -10.28 4.51
N PRO A 166 -15.72 -11.16 4.00
CA PRO A 166 -16.03 -12.58 3.83
C PRO A 166 -16.19 -13.28 5.20
N ASN A 167 -16.82 -14.46 5.19
CA ASN A 167 -16.85 -15.31 6.37
C ASN A 167 -15.43 -15.82 6.70
N TYR A 168 -15.05 -15.80 7.97
CA TYR A 168 -13.74 -16.24 8.45
C TYR A 168 -13.84 -16.93 9.82
N ASP A 169 -12.80 -17.68 10.17
CA ASP A 169 -12.65 -18.32 11.46
C ASP A 169 -12.27 -17.26 12.53
N LYS A 170 -13.25 -16.92 13.38
CA LYS A 170 -13.12 -15.90 14.42
C LYS A 170 -12.22 -16.33 15.60
N ASP A 171 -11.95 -17.62 15.73
CA ASP A 171 -11.04 -18.15 16.75
C ASP A 171 -9.57 -18.00 16.33
N VAL A 172 -9.33 -17.70 15.03
CA VAL A 172 -8.00 -17.56 14.42
C VAL A 172 -7.72 -16.14 13.98
N PHE A 173 -8.71 -15.47 13.44
CA PHE A 173 -8.55 -14.14 12.86
C PHE A 173 -9.48 -13.14 13.53
N HIS A 174 -8.96 -11.94 13.72
CA HIS A 174 -9.78 -10.76 13.94
C HIS A 174 -9.68 -9.89 12.69
N VAL A 175 -10.82 -9.58 12.08
CA VAL A 175 -10.90 -8.71 10.89
C VAL A 175 -11.66 -7.44 11.25
N LYS A 176 -10.99 -6.29 11.12
CA LYS A 176 -11.60 -4.98 11.25
C LYS A 176 -11.75 -4.39 9.86
N HIS A 177 -12.99 -4.05 9.49
CA HIS A 177 -13.29 -3.37 8.24
C HIS A 177 -13.22 -1.86 8.46
N GLU A 178 -12.33 -1.20 7.74
CA GLU A 178 -12.11 0.24 7.80
C GLU A 178 -12.67 0.93 6.56
N GLU A 179 -13.46 1.96 6.77
CA GLU A 179 -14.03 2.80 5.72
C GLU A 179 -13.42 4.20 5.79
N PHE A 180 -13.04 4.76 4.65
CA PHE A 180 -12.45 6.10 4.59
C PHE A 180 -12.69 6.78 3.25
N LEU A 181 -12.69 8.10 3.26
CA LEU A 181 -12.76 8.91 2.04
C LEU A 181 -11.36 9.16 1.49
N ILE A 182 -11.17 9.00 0.17
CA ILE A 182 -9.94 9.40 -0.54
C ILE A 182 -10.03 10.83 -1.09
N ASN A 183 -11.24 11.36 -1.20
CA ASN A 183 -11.56 12.75 -1.55
C ASN A 183 -12.91 13.12 -0.90
N LYS A 184 -13.62 14.09 -1.43
CA LYS A 184 -14.90 14.57 -0.82
C LYS A 184 -16.05 13.57 -0.93
N THR A 185 -16.00 12.62 -1.86
CA THR A 185 -17.13 11.75 -2.22
C THR A 185 -16.79 10.27 -2.27
N ASP A 186 -15.55 9.93 -2.56
CA ASP A 186 -15.19 8.55 -2.92
C ASP A 186 -14.74 7.78 -1.68
N LEU A 187 -15.60 6.83 -1.29
CA LEU A 187 -15.36 5.90 -0.18
C LEU A 187 -14.49 4.72 -0.65
N ARG A 188 -13.58 4.29 0.21
CA ARG A 188 -12.73 3.10 0.02
C ARG A 188 -12.68 2.30 1.31
N HIS A 189 -12.26 1.04 1.18
CA HIS A 189 -12.24 0.09 2.28
C HIS A 189 -10.90 -0.62 2.37
N ILE A 190 -10.48 -0.89 3.61
CA ILE A 190 -9.32 -1.72 3.93
C ILE A 190 -9.72 -2.69 5.04
N ASP A 191 -9.48 -3.97 4.83
CA ASP A 191 -9.60 -4.97 5.88
C ASP A 191 -8.26 -5.11 6.60
N VAL A 192 -8.30 -4.90 7.90
CA VAL A 192 -7.19 -5.11 8.82
C VAL A 192 -7.37 -6.48 9.47
N ILE A 193 -6.52 -7.43 9.09
CA ILE A 193 -6.56 -8.81 9.58
C ILE A 193 -5.43 -9.00 10.58
N THR A 194 -5.76 -9.46 11.77
CA THR A 194 -4.78 -9.87 12.79
C THR A 194 -4.98 -11.32 13.17
N VAL A 195 -3.89 -12.04 13.39
CA VAL A 195 -3.93 -13.44 13.86
C VAL A 195 -3.90 -13.45 15.39
N VAL A 196 -4.90 -14.10 16.00
CA VAL A 196 -5.11 -14.14 17.46
C VAL A 196 -4.20 -15.17 18.14
#